data_70e6a78f046123d0586c285c4b8d034f
#
_entry.id   70e6a78f046123d0586c285c4b8d034f
#
_cell.length_a   1.000
_cell.length_b   1.000
_cell.length_c   1.000
_cell.angle_alpha   90.00
_cell.angle_beta   90.00
_cell.angle_gamma   90.00
#
_symmetry.space_group_name_H-M   'P 1'
#
loop_
_entity.id
_entity.type
_entity.pdbx_description
1 polymer ?
#
loop_
_entity_poly.entity_id
_entity_poly.type
_entity_poly.pdbx_seq_one_letter_code
_entity_poly.pdbx_strand_id
1 'polypeptide(L)'
;MPEFEIQHTTRYIYEGTVRDSANQVILYPIVDDYQEVIRQEVTITGNPDVDVHTDYFGNQIGSFTYTDPHNVMVINSRVLVTTKHRTLPVNDIFPSHQWEDLKRLQTIVPYIDFLKQEYFEGLDELQEVVNKERNSDDTPYQIVLRFCQYVFDNFEYIKGVTTVDTKLDQIWKMKQGVCQDFAHILIEMLRILQIPARYVSGYICTNSNGMRGEGATHAWVEAFIPDYGWLGIDPTNNCIANDTHVRLAVGRNFSDCSPVKGVYKGSSNHKLSVTVSVDQESLPPGQHQVIEVPIADQVTEFTKNSYQRYMEMIQMQQQQQQQQQEKQLQQ
;
A
#
# COMPACT_ATOMS: atom_id res chain seq x y z
N MET A 1 19.21 16.80 -6.71
CA MET A 1 17.91 16.11 -6.62
C MET A 1 18.05 14.86 -7.45
N PRO A 2 17.88 13.69 -6.87
CA PRO A 2 17.90 12.45 -7.66
C PRO A 2 16.74 12.42 -8.64
N GLU A 3 16.98 11.85 -9.81
CA GLU A 3 16.01 11.65 -10.89
C GLU A 3 15.89 10.18 -11.19
N PHE A 4 14.66 9.68 -11.28
CA PHE A 4 14.35 8.27 -11.46
C PHE A 4 13.40 8.07 -12.63
N GLU A 5 13.77 7.19 -13.55
CA GLU A 5 12.86 6.66 -14.57
C GLU A 5 12.27 5.35 -14.07
N ILE A 6 10.94 5.29 -13.94
CA ILE A 6 10.21 4.14 -13.41
C ILE A 6 9.30 3.62 -14.50
N GLN A 7 9.41 2.32 -14.78
CA GLN A 7 8.45 1.62 -15.62
C GLN A 7 7.71 0.57 -14.79
N HIS A 8 6.39 0.66 -14.76
CA HIS A 8 5.50 -0.28 -14.07
C HIS A 8 4.56 -0.91 -15.09
N THR A 9 4.63 -2.23 -15.25
CA THR A 9 3.77 -2.99 -16.14
C THR A 9 2.91 -3.95 -15.33
N THR A 10 1.59 -3.80 -15.43
CA THR A 10 0.58 -4.72 -14.89
C THR A 10 -0.03 -5.50 -16.03
N ARG A 11 -0.02 -6.83 -15.96
CA ARG A 11 -0.57 -7.71 -17.00
C ARG A 11 -1.57 -8.70 -16.41
N TYR A 12 -2.78 -8.66 -16.94
CA TYR A 12 -3.82 -9.64 -16.68
C TYR A 12 -3.91 -10.62 -17.86
N ILE A 13 -3.96 -11.92 -17.56
CA ILE A 13 -4.22 -12.99 -18.52
C ILE A 13 -5.46 -13.73 -18.02
N TYR A 14 -6.53 -13.72 -18.82
CA TYR A 14 -7.78 -14.38 -18.50
C TYR A 14 -7.82 -15.78 -19.11
N GLU A 15 -8.42 -16.75 -18.40
CA GLU A 15 -8.58 -18.15 -18.91
C GLU A 15 -9.43 -18.20 -20.19
N GLY A 16 -10.39 -17.32 -20.30
CA GLY A 16 -11.27 -17.18 -21.46
C GLY A 16 -11.46 -15.73 -21.84
N THR A 17 -12.26 -15.48 -22.84
CA THR A 17 -12.56 -14.12 -23.29
C THR A 17 -13.44 -13.39 -22.28
N VAL A 18 -13.00 -12.20 -21.86
CA VAL A 18 -13.74 -11.25 -21.04
C VAL A 18 -14.08 -10.00 -21.86
N ARG A 19 -15.06 -9.23 -21.40
CA ARG A 19 -15.50 -8.00 -22.06
C ARG A 19 -16.06 -7.01 -21.03
N ASP A 20 -16.35 -5.80 -21.47
CA ASP A 20 -16.98 -4.76 -20.65
C ASP A 20 -16.24 -4.60 -19.30
N SER A 21 -14.91 -4.47 -19.34
CA SER A 21 -14.13 -4.23 -18.14
C SER A 21 -14.13 -2.76 -17.78
N ALA A 22 -14.45 -2.43 -16.52
CA ALA A 22 -14.33 -1.10 -15.94
C ALA A 22 -13.20 -1.12 -14.90
N ASN A 23 -12.25 -0.20 -15.03
CA ASN A 23 -11.01 -0.24 -14.28
C ASN A 23 -10.64 1.13 -13.74
N GLN A 24 -9.90 1.12 -12.63
CA GLN A 24 -9.20 2.27 -12.07
C GLN A 24 -7.72 1.96 -11.95
N VAL A 25 -6.89 2.92 -12.30
CA VAL A 25 -5.43 2.85 -12.15
C VAL A 25 -4.96 3.99 -11.28
N ILE A 26 -4.14 3.66 -10.25
CA ILE A 26 -3.48 4.60 -9.37
C ILE A 26 -1.98 4.46 -9.64
N LEU A 27 -1.56 4.91 -10.83
CA LEU A 27 -0.19 4.83 -11.33
C LEU A 27 0.38 6.22 -11.65
N TYR A 28 -0.20 7.26 -11.03
CA TYR A 28 0.17 8.66 -11.17
C TYR A 28 0.83 9.11 -9.86
N PRO A 29 2.17 9.31 -9.84
CA PRO A 29 2.86 9.68 -8.61
C PRO A 29 2.36 11.01 -8.03
N ILE A 30 2.40 11.11 -6.72
CA ILE A 30 2.04 12.32 -5.98
C ILE A 30 2.98 13.46 -6.40
N VAL A 31 2.43 14.66 -6.56
CA VAL A 31 3.20 15.89 -6.82
C VAL A 31 3.06 16.82 -5.63
N ASP A 32 4.19 17.21 -5.03
CA ASP A 32 4.25 18.18 -3.94
C ASP A 32 5.63 18.89 -3.88
N ASP A 33 5.94 19.57 -2.79
CA ASP A 33 7.20 20.30 -2.61
C ASP A 33 8.45 19.40 -2.63
N TYR A 34 8.27 18.07 -2.42
CA TYR A 34 9.36 17.09 -2.29
C TYR A 34 9.42 16.08 -3.44
N GLN A 35 8.41 16.07 -4.30
CA GLN A 35 8.34 15.14 -5.44
C GLN A 35 7.68 15.82 -6.64
N GLU A 36 8.39 15.84 -7.77
CA GLU A 36 7.93 16.44 -9.02
C GLU A 36 7.94 15.39 -10.14
N VAL A 37 6.87 15.32 -10.92
CA VAL A 37 6.74 14.45 -12.10
C VAL A 37 7.12 15.26 -13.35
N ILE A 38 8.24 14.92 -13.97
CA ILE A 38 8.76 15.57 -15.19
C ILE A 38 8.02 15.05 -16.42
N ARG A 39 7.81 13.74 -16.48
CA ARG A 39 7.13 13.07 -17.59
C ARG A 39 6.35 11.87 -17.07
N GLN A 40 5.17 11.68 -17.64
CA GLN A 40 4.33 10.53 -17.36
C GLN A 40 3.59 10.08 -18.60
N GLU A 41 3.56 8.78 -18.81
CA GLU A 41 2.80 8.13 -19.86
C GLU A 41 2.16 6.85 -19.31
N VAL A 42 0.87 6.69 -19.55
CA VAL A 42 0.13 5.45 -19.23
C VAL A 42 -0.46 4.91 -20.52
N THR A 43 -0.08 3.69 -20.87
CA THR A 43 -0.61 2.98 -22.05
C THR A 43 -1.38 1.74 -21.63
N ILE A 44 -2.52 1.48 -22.29
CA ILE A 44 -3.43 0.39 -21.93
C ILE A 44 -3.81 -0.38 -23.22
N THR A 45 -3.91 -1.70 -23.12
CA THR A 45 -4.39 -2.55 -24.24
C THR A 45 -5.70 -2.00 -24.78
N GLY A 46 -5.80 -1.86 -26.10
CA GLY A 46 -6.97 -1.32 -26.77
C GLY A 46 -7.06 0.20 -26.77
N ASN A 47 -6.12 0.88 -26.12
CA ASN A 47 -6.03 2.35 -26.05
C ASN A 47 -7.36 3.04 -25.70
N PRO A 48 -8.05 2.64 -24.61
CA PRO A 48 -9.27 3.29 -24.17
C PRO A 48 -9.00 4.73 -23.70
N ASP A 49 -10.02 5.57 -23.77
CA ASP A 49 -9.97 6.89 -23.14
C ASP A 49 -9.85 6.72 -21.61
N VAL A 50 -8.92 7.45 -21.00
CA VAL A 50 -8.69 7.45 -19.55
C VAL A 50 -9.10 8.80 -18.98
N ASP A 51 -10.11 8.80 -18.12
CA ASP A 51 -10.51 9.96 -17.34
C ASP A 51 -9.70 10.03 -16.04
N VAL A 52 -8.91 11.10 -15.88
CA VAL A 52 -8.04 11.28 -14.71
C VAL A 52 -8.65 12.31 -13.76
N HIS A 53 -8.86 11.91 -12.52
CA HIS A 53 -9.42 12.76 -11.47
C HIS A 53 -8.67 12.58 -10.15
N THR A 54 -8.88 13.51 -9.21
CA THR A 54 -8.29 13.44 -7.87
C THR A 54 -9.28 12.79 -6.91
N ASP A 55 -8.81 11.81 -6.13
CA ASP A 55 -9.63 11.18 -5.10
C ASP A 55 -9.67 11.98 -3.80
N TYR A 56 -10.39 11.45 -2.79
CA TYR A 56 -10.52 12.05 -1.46
C TYR A 56 -9.17 12.24 -0.74
N PHE A 57 -8.20 11.36 -0.98
CA PHE A 57 -6.89 11.40 -0.34
C PHE A 57 -5.87 12.26 -1.09
N GLY A 58 -6.25 12.82 -2.25
CA GLY A 58 -5.38 13.61 -3.11
C GLY A 58 -4.63 12.79 -4.17
N ASN A 59 -4.91 11.50 -4.31
CA ASN A 59 -4.30 10.66 -5.34
C ASN A 59 -4.91 10.96 -6.71
N GLN A 60 -4.10 10.90 -7.76
CA GLN A 60 -4.58 10.92 -9.14
C GLN A 60 -5.02 9.50 -9.56
N ILE A 61 -6.27 9.38 -9.98
CA ILE A 61 -6.87 8.11 -10.40
C ILE A 61 -7.30 8.22 -11.87
N GLY A 62 -6.80 7.30 -12.71
CA GLY A 62 -7.28 7.12 -14.06
C GLY A 62 -8.41 6.09 -14.10
N SER A 63 -9.58 6.46 -14.60
CA SER A 63 -10.71 5.56 -14.80
C SER A 63 -10.93 5.29 -16.29
N PHE A 64 -11.12 4.02 -16.67
CA PHE A 64 -11.37 3.66 -18.06
C PHE A 64 -12.28 2.44 -18.19
N THR A 65 -12.92 2.31 -19.34
CA THR A 65 -13.71 1.13 -19.70
C THR A 65 -13.16 0.55 -20.99
N TYR A 66 -12.96 -0.77 -21.02
CA TYR A 66 -12.58 -1.50 -22.23
C TYR A 66 -13.66 -2.53 -22.56
N THR A 67 -14.41 -2.26 -23.63
CA THR A 67 -15.63 -3.01 -24.01
C THR A 67 -15.36 -4.22 -24.88
N ASP A 68 -14.30 -4.18 -25.69
CA ASP A 68 -14.01 -5.22 -26.67
C ASP A 68 -13.66 -6.56 -26.00
N PRO A 69 -14.03 -7.68 -26.62
CA PRO A 69 -13.64 -9.00 -26.16
C PRO A 69 -12.11 -9.15 -26.13
N HIS A 70 -11.56 -9.55 -24.99
CA HIS A 70 -10.12 -9.73 -24.81
C HIS A 70 -9.80 -10.86 -23.84
N ASN A 71 -8.60 -11.41 -23.95
CA ASN A 71 -8.05 -12.42 -23.05
C ASN A 71 -6.73 -11.96 -22.38
N VAL A 72 -6.25 -10.77 -22.72
CA VAL A 72 -5.08 -10.13 -22.11
C VAL A 72 -5.36 -8.64 -21.98
N MET A 73 -5.01 -8.06 -20.83
CA MET A 73 -4.96 -6.62 -20.59
C MET A 73 -3.60 -6.26 -20.04
N VAL A 74 -2.91 -5.33 -20.68
CA VAL A 74 -1.64 -4.78 -20.24
C VAL A 74 -1.82 -3.30 -19.96
N ILE A 75 -1.40 -2.88 -18.77
CA ILE A 75 -1.35 -1.48 -18.34
C ILE A 75 0.13 -1.19 -18.08
N ASN A 76 0.69 -0.24 -18.79
CA ASN A 76 2.08 0.15 -18.65
C ASN A 76 2.15 1.64 -18.31
N SER A 77 2.82 1.97 -17.21
CA SER A 77 3.11 3.33 -16.77
C SER A 77 4.60 3.58 -16.87
N ARG A 78 5.00 4.68 -17.51
CA ARG A 78 6.37 5.21 -17.52
C ARG A 78 6.37 6.57 -16.89
N VAL A 79 7.23 6.77 -15.90
CA VAL A 79 7.32 8.02 -15.14
C VAL A 79 8.76 8.43 -15.00
N LEU A 80 9.04 9.72 -15.28
CA LEU A 80 10.27 10.38 -14.90
C LEU A 80 9.96 11.32 -13.75
N VAL A 81 10.58 11.09 -12.59
CA VAL A 81 10.29 11.80 -11.35
C VAL A 81 11.58 12.27 -10.68
N THR A 82 11.55 13.47 -10.11
CA THR A 82 12.59 13.97 -9.22
C THR A 82 12.10 14.02 -7.79
N THR A 83 13.00 13.74 -6.84
CA THR A 83 12.74 13.84 -5.42
C THR A 83 13.70 14.81 -4.75
N LYS A 84 13.25 15.39 -3.63
CA LYS A 84 14.06 16.30 -2.80
C LYS A 84 14.20 15.70 -1.40
N HIS A 85 15.42 15.82 -0.88
CA HIS A 85 15.66 15.46 0.51
C HIS A 85 14.87 16.37 1.43
N ARG A 86 14.17 15.78 2.39
CA ARG A 86 13.41 16.48 3.41
C ARG A 86 14.17 16.43 4.73
N THR A 87 14.31 17.59 5.38
CA THR A 87 14.91 17.67 6.72
C THR A 87 14.06 16.90 7.73
N LEU A 88 14.68 16.33 8.74
CA LEU A 88 14.00 15.55 9.77
C LEU A 88 13.36 16.44 10.84
N PRO A 89 12.34 15.92 11.56
CA PRO A 89 11.77 16.62 12.71
C PRO A 89 12.85 16.91 13.76
N VAL A 90 12.81 18.11 14.34
CA VAL A 90 13.67 18.47 15.49
C VAL A 90 12.93 18.19 16.81
N ASN A 91 13.66 17.70 17.82
CA ASN A 91 13.12 17.39 19.15
C ASN A 91 13.30 18.58 20.12
N ASP A 92 12.92 19.78 19.71
CA ASP A 92 13.04 21.00 20.53
C ASP A 92 11.71 21.42 21.19
N ILE A 93 10.62 20.71 20.90
CA ILE A 93 9.29 20.96 21.45
C ILE A 93 8.99 19.93 22.55
N PHE A 94 8.43 20.42 23.67
CA PHE A 94 8.04 19.55 24.78
C PHE A 94 7.04 18.47 24.34
N PRO A 95 7.24 17.21 24.74
CA PRO A 95 6.34 16.10 24.35
C PRO A 95 4.88 16.38 24.66
N SER A 96 4.58 16.99 25.82
CA SER A 96 3.21 17.32 26.25
C SER A 96 2.47 18.21 25.25
N HIS A 97 3.15 19.18 24.63
CA HIS A 97 2.53 20.06 23.63
C HIS A 97 2.20 19.29 22.34
N GLN A 98 3.12 18.47 21.87
CA GLN A 98 2.90 17.66 20.68
C GLN A 98 1.74 16.65 20.86
N TRP A 99 1.65 16.02 22.04
CA TRP A 99 0.52 15.13 22.35
C TRP A 99 -0.82 15.88 22.47
N GLU A 100 -0.80 17.10 22.97
CA GLU A 100 -2.01 17.96 23.01
C GLU A 100 -2.47 18.35 21.61
N ASP A 101 -1.54 18.67 20.71
CA ASP A 101 -1.85 19.00 19.32
C ASP A 101 -2.44 17.78 18.58
N LEU A 102 -1.90 16.58 18.79
CA LEU A 102 -2.49 15.34 18.24
C LEU A 102 -3.94 15.14 18.71
N LYS A 103 -4.26 15.42 19.99
CA LYS A 103 -5.64 15.32 20.50
C LYS A 103 -6.59 16.25 19.75
N ARG A 104 -6.14 17.44 19.36
CA ARG A 104 -6.97 18.39 18.60
C ARG A 104 -7.30 17.89 17.21
N LEU A 105 -6.46 17.04 16.61
CA LEU A 105 -6.67 16.49 15.28
C LEU A 105 -7.72 15.35 15.25
N GLN A 106 -8.09 14.77 16.38
CA GLN A 106 -8.96 13.58 16.43
C GLN A 106 -10.36 13.79 15.82
N THR A 107 -10.80 15.02 15.68
CA THR A 107 -12.11 15.37 15.10
C THR A 107 -11.99 16.17 13.79
N ILE A 108 -10.77 16.32 13.26
CA ILE A 108 -10.50 17.14 12.07
C ILE A 108 -10.31 16.25 10.85
N VAL A 109 -11.03 16.56 9.78
CA VAL A 109 -10.80 15.95 8.45
C VAL A 109 -9.51 16.52 7.82
N PRO A 110 -8.65 15.69 7.22
CA PRO A 110 -8.79 14.25 6.98
C PRO A 110 -8.19 13.35 8.09
N TYR A 111 -7.67 13.90 9.19
CA TYR A 111 -6.92 13.13 10.20
C TYR A 111 -7.76 12.04 10.85
N ILE A 112 -9.06 12.28 11.06
CA ILE A 112 -9.99 11.30 11.65
C ILE A 112 -9.99 9.97 10.87
N ASP A 113 -9.85 9.99 9.55
CA ASP A 113 -9.82 8.79 8.72
C ASP A 113 -8.57 7.96 8.94
N PHE A 114 -7.48 8.63 9.32
CA PHE A 114 -6.18 8.02 9.58
C PHE A 114 -5.96 7.61 11.04
N LEU A 115 -6.99 7.78 11.88
CA LEU A 115 -7.01 7.36 13.28
C LEU A 115 -7.88 6.12 13.51
N LYS A 116 -8.68 5.72 12.51
CA LYS A 116 -9.60 4.59 12.63
C LYS A 116 -8.80 3.29 12.67
N GLN A 117 -8.88 2.59 13.80
CA GLN A 117 -8.31 1.26 13.99
C GLN A 117 -9.12 0.19 13.25
N GLU A 118 -8.43 -0.83 12.77
CA GLU A 118 -9.04 -2.07 12.31
C GLU A 118 -9.15 -3.04 13.50
N TYR A 119 -10.34 -3.61 13.70
CA TYR A 119 -10.52 -4.65 14.72
C TYR A 119 -9.98 -5.99 14.20
N PHE A 120 -9.16 -6.65 15.00
CA PHE A 120 -8.69 -8.02 14.81
C PHE A 120 -8.47 -8.69 16.17
N GLU A 121 -8.45 -10.06 16.21
CA GLU A 121 -8.37 -10.80 17.48
C GLU A 121 -7.11 -10.48 18.30
N GLY A 122 -5.98 -10.20 17.63
CA GLY A 122 -4.70 -9.85 18.27
C GLY A 122 -4.58 -8.39 18.74
N LEU A 123 -5.66 -7.58 18.68
CA LEU A 123 -5.60 -6.16 19.00
C LEU A 123 -5.22 -5.89 20.45
N ASP A 124 -5.71 -6.68 21.41
CA ASP A 124 -5.37 -6.54 22.83
C ASP A 124 -3.89 -6.83 23.08
N GLU A 125 -3.32 -7.87 22.44
CA GLU A 125 -1.90 -8.17 22.50
C GLU A 125 -1.05 -7.04 21.91
N LEU A 126 -1.49 -6.48 20.76
CA LEU A 126 -0.82 -5.33 20.14
C LEU A 126 -0.85 -4.11 21.07
N GLN A 127 -1.97 -3.87 21.75
CA GLN A 127 -2.11 -2.81 22.75
C GLN A 127 -1.13 -2.99 23.91
N GLU A 128 -0.93 -4.21 24.42
CA GLU A 128 0.06 -4.51 25.45
C GLU A 128 1.48 -4.21 24.97
N VAL A 129 1.81 -4.58 23.74
CA VAL A 129 3.09 -4.26 23.10
C VAL A 129 3.30 -2.75 23.01
N VAL A 130 2.30 -2.01 22.51
CA VAL A 130 2.36 -0.56 22.39
C VAL A 130 2.60 0.10 23.77
N ASN A 131 1.92 -0.36 24.81
CA ASN A 131 2.08 0.15 26.16
C ASN A 131 3.46 -0.15 26.73
N LYS A 132 4.05 -1.30 26.42
CA LYS A 132 5.38 -1.71 26.86
C LYS A 132 6.49 -0.93 26.17
N GLU A 133 6.34 -0.72 24.85
CA GLU A 133 7.35 -0.02 24.04
C GLU A 133 7.32 1.50 24.23
N ARG A 134 6.25 2.07 24.79
CA ARG A 134 6.09 3.49 25.03
C ARG A 134 6.73 3.92 26.33
N ASN A 135 7.53 5.02 26.34
CA ASN A 135 7.91 5.75 27.53
C ASN A 135 7.03 7.01 27.70
N SER A 136 6.85 7.44 28.96
CA SER A 136 6.03 8.62 29.29
C SER A 136 6.52 9.92 28.65
N ASP A 137 7.82 10.03 28.43
CA ASP A 137 8.49 11.26 28.00
C ASP A 137 8.83 11.25 26.50
N ASP A 138 8.36 10.20 25.77
CA ASP A 138 8.60 10.12 24.33
C ASP A 138 7.77 11.16 23.57
N THR A 139 8.42 11.83 22.61
CA THR A 139 7.72 12.59 21.57
C THR A 139 7.02 11.66 20.58
N PRO A 140 5.98 12.11 19.84
CA PRO A 140 5.40 11.33 18.74
C PRO A 140 6.46 10.85 17.74
N TYR A 141 7.45 11.66 17.42
CA TYR A 141 8.55 11.29 16.54
C TYR A 141 9.37 10.10 17.08
N GLN A 142 9.76 10.13 18.36
CA GLN A 142 10.51 9.04 18.97
C GLN A 142 9.70 7.74 19.02
N ILE A 143 8.41 7.82 19.30
CA ILE A 143 7.49 6.67 19.28
C ILE A 143 7.42 6.05 17.87
N VAL A 144 7.27 6.88 16.84
CA VAL A 144 7.20 6.41 15.44
C VAL A 144 8.46 5.63 15.07
N LEU A 145 9.65 6.13 15.42
CA LEU A 145 10.91 5.43 15.16
C LEU A 145 11.00 4.12 15.94
N ARG A 146 10.60 4.12 17.22
CA ARG A 146 10.63 2.91 18.05
C ARG A 146 9.68 1.83 17.55
N PHE A 147 8.47 2.19 17.12
CA PHE A 147 7.54 1.22 16.56
C PHE A 147 8.00 0.69 15.21
N CYS A 148 8.63 1.53 14.39
CA CYS A 148 9.30 1.09 13.17
C CYS A 148 10.35 0.02 13.45
N GLN A 149 11.25 0.29 14.41
CA GLN A 149 12.25 -0.67 14.86
C GLN A 149 11.61 -1.95 15.41
N TYR A 150 10.54 -1.83 16.22
CA TYR A 150 9.82 -3.01 16.75
C TYR A 150 9.31 -3.91 15.65
N VAL A 151 8.65 -3.34 14.62
CA VAL A 151 8.14 -4.13 13.48
C VAL A 151 9.28 -4.80 12.74
N PHE A 152 10.36 -4.07 12.45
CA PHE A 152 11.54 -4.60 11.78
C PHE A 152 12.18 -5.79 12.51
N ASP A 153 12.27 -5.71 13.84
CA ASP A 153 12.96 -6.72 14.69
C ASP A 153 12.07 -7.94 14.97
N ASN A 154 10.75 -7.77 15.00
CA ASN A 154 9.83 -8.82 15.43
C ASN A 154 9.05 -9.49 14.29
N PHE A 155 9.19 -9.00 13.06
CA PHE A 155 8.54 -9.60 11.88
C PHE A 155 9.58 -10.03 10.86
N GLU A 156 9.43 -11.23 10.33
CA GLU A 156 10.32 -11.80 9.33
C GLU A 156 9.82 -11.50 7.92
N TYR A 157 10.70 -10.92 7.07
CA TYR A 157 10.34 -10.63 5.68
C TYR A 157 10.41 -11.87 4.81
N ILE A 158 9.25 -12.44 4.48
CA ILE A 158 9.13 -13.65 3.65
C ILE A 158 8.11 -13.39 2.54
N LYS A 159 8.55 -13.51 1.29
CA LYS A 159 7.65 -13.45 0.13
C LYS A 159 6.83 -14.73 0.03
N GLY A 160 5.55 -14.60 -0.36
CA GLY A 160 4.68 -15.73 -0.66
C GLY A 160 3.92 -16.33 0.52
N VAL A 161 4.15 -15.88 1.73
CA VAL A 161 3.39 -16.35 2.92
C VAL A 161 2.09 -15.59 3.12
N THR A 162 1.97 -14.40 2.55
CA THR A 162 0.78 -13.54 2.58
C THR A 162 0.33 -13.14 1.18
N THR A 163 -0.92 -12.75 1.06
CA THR A 163 -1.53 -12.18 -0.13
C THR A 163 -2.12 -10.81 0.19
N VAL A 164 -2.57 -10.07 -0.80
CA VAL A 164 -3.23 -8.76 -0.61
C VAL A 164 -4.52 -8.84 0.23
N ASP A 165 -5.11 -10.03 0.35
CA ASP A 165 -6.33 -10.29 1.12
C ASP A 165 -6.03 -10.89 2.53
N THR A 166 -4.75 -11.07 2.90
CA THR A 166 -4.36 -11.63 4.20
C THR A 166 -4.75 -10.66 5.31
N LYS A 167 -5.47 -11.17 6.31
CA LYS A 167 -5.99 -10.37 7.42
C LYS A 167 -4.93 -10.09 8.48
N LEU A 168 -5.07 -9.00 9.21
CA LEU A 168 -4.19 -8.62 10.32
C LEU A 168 -4.01 -9.71 11.37
N ASP A 169 -5.05 -10.49 11.68
CA ASP A 169 -4.97 -11.67 12.57
C ASP A 169 -3.90 -12.66 12.15
N GLN A 170 -3.87 -12.97 10.87
CA GLN A 170 -2.92 -13.94 10.32
C GLN A 170 -1.50 -13.37 10.35
N ILE A 171 -1.33 -12.12 9.92
CA ILE A 171 -0.04 -11.42 9.94
C ILE A 171 0.51 -11.35 11.37
N TRP A 172 -0.35 -10.97 12.33
CA TRP A 172 0.02 -10.88 13.75
C TRP A 172 0.45 -12.22 14.34
N LYS A 173 -0.30 -13.29 14.06
CA LYS A 173 0.02 -14.65 14.54
C LYS A 173 1.29 -15.23 13.93
N MET A 174 1.49 -15.03 12.62
CA MET A 174 2.66 -15.56 11.91
C MET A 174 3.93 -14.77 12.17
N LYS A 175 3.83 -13.46 12.44
CA LYS A 175 4.97 -12.53 12.52
C LYS A 175 5.84 -12.55 11.25
N GLN A 176 5.21 -12.83 10.11
CA GLN A 176 5.86 -12.97 8.80
C GLN A 176 5.02 -12.28 7.75
N GLY A 177 5.66 -11.75 6.72
CA GLY A 177 4.95 -11.10 5.61
C GLY A 177 5.88 -10.27 4.73
N VAL A 178 5.29 -9.35 3.99
CA VAL A 178 5.98 -8.43 3.08
C VAL A 178 5.76 -6.96 3.51
N CYS A 179 6.26 -6.01 2.74
CA CYS A 179 6.19 -4.58 3.07
C CYS A 179 4.76 -4.08 3.38
N GLN A 180 3.75 -4.58 2.65
CA GLN A 180 2.34 -4.27 2.91
C GLN A 180 1.93 -4.66 4.33
N ASP A 181 2.30 -5.86 4.76
CA ASP A 181 1.94 -6.41 6.07
C ASP A 181 2.59 -5.63 7.20
N PHE A 182 3.88 -5.31 7.05
CA PHE A 182 4.66 -4.51 8.01
C PHE A 182 4.08 -3.10 8.15
N ALA A 183 3.69 -2.49 7.02
CA ALA A 183 3.04 -1.18 7.03
C ALA A 183 1.70 -1.22 7.79
N HIS A 184 0.87 -2.23 7.58
CA HIS A 184 -0.42 -2.36 8.28
C HIS A 184 -0.24 -2.52 9.79
N ILE A 185 0.71 -3.34 10.25
CA ILE A 185 1.01 -3.48 11.69
C ILE A 185 1.48 -2.15 12.29
N LEU A 186 2.41 -1.45 11.64
CA LEU A 186 2.89 -0.15 12.13
C LEU A 186 1.75 0.88 12.18
N ILE A 187 0.87 0.92 11.17
CA ILE A 187 -0.29 1.80 11.15
C ILE A 187 -1.18 1.57 12.39
N GLU A 188 -1.49 0.31 12.72
CA GLU A 188 -2.34 0.02 13.88
C GLU A 188 -1.65 0.37 15.21
N MET A 189 -0.33 0.13 15.35
CA MET A 189 0.44 0.57 16.53
C MET A 189 0.34 2.08 16.74
N LEU A 190 0.46 2.87 15.67
CA LEU A 190 0.39 4.33 15.74
C LEU A 190 -1.04 4.82 16.05
N ARG A 191 -2.05 4.20 15.44
CA ARG A 191 -3.46 4.53 15.67
C ARG A 191 -3.93 4.22 17.08
N ILE A 192 -3.37 3.19 17.74
CA ILE A 192 -3.60 2.92 19.16
C ILE A 192 -3.22 4.14 20.03
N LEU A 193 -2.15 4.82 19.72
CA LEU A 193 -1.72 6.05 20.41
C LEU A 193 -2.36 7.33 19.84
N GLN A 194 -3.32 7.20 18.92
CA GLN A 194 -3.98 8.32 18.29
C GLN A 194 -3.01 9.24 17.51
N ILE A 195 -1.98 8.67 16.92
CA ILE A 195 -1.12 9.31 15.94
C ILE A 195 -1.74 9.04 14.56
N PRO A 196 -2.17 10.07 13.81
CA PRO A 196 -2.69 9.85 12.46
C PRO A 196 -1.64 9.16 11.60
N ALA A 197 -1.99 7.99 11.05
CA ALA A 197 -1.10 7.16 10.23
C ALA A 197 -1.80 6.72 8.96
N ARG A 198 -1.11 6.90 7.81
CA ARG A 198 -1.61 6.54 6.49
C ARG A 198 -0.66 5.59 5.77
N TYR A 199 -1.26 4.70 5.00
CA TYR A 199 -0.56 3.78 4.12
C TYR A 199 -0.04 4.54 2.90
N VAL A 200 1.17 4.22 2.47
CA VAL A 200 1.77 4.75 1.25
C VAL A 200 2.15 3.59 0.33
N SER A 201 1.71 3.68 -0.90
CA SER A 201 2.18 2.83 -2.01
C SER A 201 3.15 3.61 -2.87
N GLY A 202 4.23 2.96 -3.33
CA GLY A 202 5.22 3.62 -4.17
C GLY A 202 6.35 2.70 -4.61
N TYR A 203 7.52 3.29 -4.78
CA TYR A 203 8.72 2.60 -5.24
C TYR A 203 9.92 2.97 -4.37
N ILE A 204 10.83 2.02 -4.14
CA ILE A 204 12.16 2.31 -3.62
C ILE A 204 13.13 2.42 -4.80
N CYS A 205 13.84 3.52 -4.84
CA CYS A 205 14.79 3.87 -5.87
C CYS A 205 16.19 3.96 -5.23
N THR A 206 16.86 2.84 -5.02
CA THR A 206 18.16 2.80 -4.38
C THR A 206 19.28 2.42 -5.35
N ASN A 207 20.48 2.93 -5.06
CA ASN A 207 21.68 2.74 -5.88
C ASN A 207 22.51 1.54 -5.45
N SER A 208 22.01 0.49 -4.82
CA SER A 208 22.90 -0.66 -4.59
C SER A 208 22.92 -1.37 -3.25
N ASN A 209 22.12 -1.05 -2.27
CA ASN A 209 22.38 -1.58 -0.93
C ASN A 209 21.44 -2.70 -0.44
N GLY A 210 20.72 -3.38 -1.35
CA GLY A 210 19.97 -4.57 -0.95
C GLY A 210 18.79 -4.29 -0.02
N MET A 211 18.12 -3.16 -0.17
CA MET A 211 16.88 -2.87 0.56
C MET A 211 15.80 -3.89 0.18
N ARG A 212 15.03 -4.33 1.17
CA ARG A 212 13.88 -5.22 0.95
C ARG A 212 12.82 -4.47 0.14
N GLY A 213 12.33 -5.05 -0.95
CA GLY A 213 11.34 -4.43 -1.84
C GLY A 213 11.93 -3.61 -3.00
N GLU A 214 13.26 -3.53 -3.13
CA GLU A 214 13.91 -2.91 -4.29
C GLU A 214 13.50 -3.60 -5.60
N GLY A 215 13.28 -2.81 -6.65
CA GLY A 215 12.88 -3.32 -7.98
C GLY A 215 11.43 -3.83 -8.08
N ALA A 216 10.59 -3.52 -7.07
CA ALA A 216 9.18 -3.87 -7.04
C ALA A 216 8.36 -2.67 -6.53
N THR A 217 7.02 -2.80 -6.54
CA THR A 217 6.18 -1.92 -5.74
C THR A 217 6.53 -2.08 -4.27
N HIS A 218 6.55 -0.97 -3.55
CA HIS A 218 6.85 -0.96 -2.12
C HIS A 218 5.75 -0.27 -1.33
N ALA A 219 5.70 -0.56 -0.04
CA ALA A 219 4.76 0.04 0.89
C ALA A 219 5.46 0.48 2.16
N TRP A 220 5.03 1.63 2.66
CA TRP A 220 5.47 2.17 3.95
C TRP A 220 4.36 2.96 4.63
N VAL A 221 4.69 3.67 5.69
CA VAL A 221 3.74 4.44 6.48
C VAL A 221 4.14 5.92 6.48
N GLU A 222 3.18 6.81 6.41
CA GLU A 222 3.38 8.20 6.82
C GLU A 222 2.62 8.46 8.12
N ALA A 223 3.36 8.90 9.15
CA ALA A 223 2.85 9.30 10.45
C ALA A 223 2.83 10.83 10.57
N PHE A 224 1.76 11.37 11.12
CA PHE A 224 1.68 12.82 11.32
C PHE A 224 2.42 13.23 12.60
N ILE A 225 3.42 14.09 12.43
CA ILE A 225 4.21 14.67 13.53
C ILE A 225 3.82 16.16 13.66
N PRO A 226 3.36 16.61 14.83
CA PRO A 226 3.08 18.03 15.06
C PRO A 226 4.25 18.93 14.66
N ASP A 227 3.96 20.09 14.12
CA ASP A 227 4.91 21.10 13.59
C ASP A 227 5.78 20.65 12.40
N TYR A 228 5.72 19.37 12.02
CA TYR A 228 6.44 18.84 10.86
C TYR A 228 5.51 18.39 9.73
N GLY A 229 4.38 17.77 10.06
CA GLY A 229 3.46 17.17 9.12
C GLY A 229 3.71 15.67 8.91
N TRP A 230 3.46 15.15 7.71
CA TRP A 230 3.57 13.73 7.39
C TRP A 230 5.03 13.30 7.26
N LEU A 231 5.47 12.38 8.12
CA LEU A 231 6.80 11.77 8.11
C LEU A 231 6.73 10.35 7.57
N GLY A 232 7.45 10.07 6.49
CA GLY A 232 7.55 8.74 5.90
C GLY A 232 8.45 7.81 6.72
N ILE A 233 7.96 6.61 7.03
CA ILE A 233 8.66 5.58 7.83
C ILE A 233 8.48 4.21 7.15
N ASP A 234 9.58 3.57 6.83
CA ASP A 234 9.61 2.23 6.21
C ASP A 234 9.96 1.14 7.23
N PRO A 235 8.96 0.41 7.76
CA PRO A 235 9.21 -0.65 8.75
C PRO A 235 9.86 -1.89 8.14
N THR A 236 9.86 -2.05 6.81
CA THR A 236 10.50 -3.17 6.14
C THR A 236 12.02 -3.05 6.14
N ASN A 237 12.50 -1.80 6.09
CA ASN A 237 13.93 -1.47 6.03
C ASN A 237 14.42 -0.71 7.28
N ASN A 238 13.54 -0.47 8.24
CA ASN A 238 13.81 0.30 9.46
C ASN A 238 14.48 1.64 9.15
N CYS A 239 13.88 2.42 8.26
CA CYS A 239 14.43 3.71 7.86
C CYS A 239 13.35 4.77 7.66
N ILE A 240 13.77 6.02 7.63
CA ILE A 240 12.91 7.13 7.22
C ILE A 240 12.84 7.14 5.69
N ALA A 241 11.61 7.12 5.17
CA ALA A 241 11.35 7.27 3.74
C ALA A 241 11.62 8.73 3.34
N ASN A 242 12.57 8.94 2.46
CA ASN A 242 13.00 10.25 2.02
C ASN A 242 13.19 10.28 0.48
N ASP A 243 14.25 10.89 -0.02
CA ASP A 243 14.51 11.11 -1.44
C ASP A 243 14.76 9.84 -2.27
N THR A 244 14.88 8.67 -1.64
CA THR A 244 14.91 7.36 -2.30
C THR A 244 13.54 6.68 -2.42
N HIS A 245 12.50 7.28 -1.86
CA HIS A 245 11.14 6.73 -1.85
C HIS A 245 10.22 7.59 -2.72
N VAL A 246 9.80 7.04 -3.85
CA VAL A 246 8.86 7.71 -4.77
C VAL A 246 7.44 7.31 -4.37
N ARG A 247 6.62 8.29 -3.94
CA ARG A 247 5.23 8.10 -3.51
C ARG A 247 4.31 8.03 -4.72
N LEU A 248 3.50 6.99 -4.76
CA LEU A 248 2.49 6.79 -5.80
C LEU A 248 1.09 7.14 -5.29
N ALA A 249 0.72 6.63 -4.12
CA ALA A 249 -0.59 6.89 -3.52
C ALA A 249 -0.54 6.83 -2.00
N VAL A 250 -1.48 7.52 -1.35
CA VAL A 250 -1.71 7.47 0.09
C VAL A 250 -3.16 7.11 0.40
N GLY A 251 -3.40 6.45 1.53
CA GLY A 251 -4.74 6.06 1.94
C GLY A 251 -4.77 5.47 3.34
N ARG A 252 -5.92 4.94 3.76
CA ARG A 252 -6.08 4.35 5.10
C ARG A 252 -5.38 2.99 5.21
N ASN A 253 -5.33 2.26 4.10
CA ASN A 253 -4.74 0.94 3.95
C ASN A 253 -4.42 0.64 2.47
N PHE A 254 -3.93 -0.57 2.17
CA PHE A 254 -3.65 -1.01 0.80
C PHE A 254 -4.83 -0.88 -0.15
N SER A 255 -6.06 -1.14 0.33
CA SER A 255 -7.22 -1.10 -0.58
C SER A 255 -7.50 0.28 -1.16
N ASP A 256 -7.14 1.36 -0.48
CA ASP A 256 -7.23 2.73 -1.01
C ASP A 256 -6.11 3.00 -2.04
N CYS A 257 -4.97 2.32 -1.94
CA CYS A 257 -3.75 2.58 -2.71
C CYS A 257 -3.43 1.50 -3.77
N SER A 258 -4.33 0.54 -4.00
CA SER A 258 -4.10 -0.55 -4.96
C SER A 258 -3.84 0.01 -6.37
N PRO A 259 -2.71 -0.32 -7.02
CA PRO A 259 -2.31 0.26 -8.30
C PRO A 259 -3.33 0.05 -9.43
N VAL A 260 -4.01 -1.08 -9.43
CA VAL A 260 -5.06 -1.39 -10.41
C VAL A 260 -6.23 -2.08 -9.72
N LYS A 261 -7.44 -1.62 -9.99
CA LYS A 261 -8.71 -2.21 -9.57
C LYS A 261 -9.62 -2.30 -10.77
N GLY A 262 -10.40 -3.38 -10.88
CA GLY A 262 -11.33 -3.50 -11.98
C GLY A 262 -12.34 -4.62 -11.80
N VAL A 263 -13.38 -4.53 -12.60
CA VAL A 263 -14.42 -5.55 -12.78
C VAL A 263 -14.59 -5.81 -14.26
N TYR A 264 -14.96 -7.02 -14.62
CA TYR A 264 -15.21 -7.39 -16.02
C TYR A 264 -16.38 -8.39 -16.12
N LYS A 265 -17.01 -8.44 -17.27
CA LYS A 265 -18.01 -9.47 -17.60
C LYS A 265 -17.32 -10.71 -18.15
N GLY A 266 -17.55 -11.83 -17.49
CA GLY A 266 -17.02 -13.15 -17.82
C GLY A 266 -16.93 -14.03 -16.60
N SER A 267 -16.96 -15.34 -16.78
CA SER A 267 -16.78 -16.32 -15.70
C SER A 267 -15.33 -16.75 -15.55
N SER A 268 -14.42 -16.17 -16.33
CA SER A 268 -13.02 -16.56 -16.36
C SER A 268 -12.27 -16.07 -15.16
N ASN A 269 -11.42 -16.92 -14.59
CA ASN A 269 -10.38 -16.51 -13.65
C ASN A 269 -9.28 -15.76 -14.40
N HIS A 270 -8.37 -15.12 -13.66
CA HIS A 270 -7.25 -14.42 -14.27
C HIS A 270 -5.93 -14.69 -13.54
N LYS A 271 -4.83 -14.54 -14.26
CA LYS A 271 -3.48 -14.43 -13.71
C LYS A 271 -3.05 -12.98 -13.78
N LEU A 272 -2.47 -12.49 -12.70
CA LEU A 272 -1.89 -11.15 -12.58
C LEU A 272 -0.37 -11.27 -12.52
N SER A 273 0.32 -10.50 -13.33
CA SER A 273 1.76 -10.27 -13.18
C SER A 273 2.06 -8.78 -13.14
N VAL A 274 2.97 -8.38 -12.27
CA VAL A 274 3.43 -7.00 -12.14
C VAL A 274 4.96 -7.00 -12.27
N THR A 275 5.48 -6.11 -13.11
CA THR A 275 6.91 -5.91 -13.30
C THR A 275 7.22 -4.44 -13.10
N VAL A 276 8.22 -4.14 -12.30
CA VAL A 276 8.70 -2.77 -12.07
C VAL A 276 10.19 -2.71 -12.39
N SER A 277 10.61 -1.73 -13.17
CA SER A 277 12.01 -1.34 -13.32
C SER A 277 12.19 0.11 -12.88
N VAL A 278 13.31 0.38 -12.22
CA VAL A 278 13.70 1.72 -11.78
C VAL A 278 15.12 1.97 -12.26
N ASP A 279 15.26 3.01 -13.08
CA ASP A 279 16.57 3.46 -13.59
C ASP A 279 16.86 4.85 -13.00
N GLN A 280 18.11 5.10 -12.64
CA GLN A 280 18.56 6.42 -12.21
C GLN A 280 19.45 7.00 -13.30
N GLU A 281 19.10 8.18 -13.84
CA GLU A 281 19.84 8.81 -14.95
C GLU A 281 21.29 9.17 -14.64
N SER A 282 21.71 9.17 -13.37
CA SER A 282 23.10 9.49 -12.98
C SER A 282 24.10 8.34 -13.14
N LEU A 283 23.68 7.15 -13.57
CA LEU A 283 24.57 6.01 -13.82
C LEU A 283 25.11 6.00 -15.26
N PRO A 284 26.39 5.61 -15.47
CA PRO A 284 26.95 5.48 -16.81
C PRO A 284 26.14 4.48 -17.67
N PRO A 285 26.00 4.75 -18.97
CA PRO A 285 25.31 3.82 -19.88
C PRO A 285 25.93 2.42 -19.81
N GLY A 286 25.14 1.41 -19.44
CA GLY A 286 25.58 0.01 -19.33
C GLY A 286 25.47 -0.58 -17.92
N GLN A 287 25.09 0.19 -16.90
CA GLN A 287 24.77 -0.29 -15.55
C GLN A 287 23.29 -0.19 -15.21
N HIS A 288 22.42 -0.14 -16.20
CA HIS A 288 20.98 -0.23 -15.99
C HIS A 288 20.64 -1.62 -15.49
N GLN A 289 20.42 -1.74 -14.19
CA GLN A 289 19.85 -2.96 -13.64
C GLN A 289 18.34 -2.94 -13.90
N VAL A 290 17.94 -3.57 -15.00
CA VAL A 290 16.55 -4.01 -15.15
C VAL A 290 16.36 -5.14 -14.16
N ILE A 291 15.91 -4.81 -12.96
CA ILE A 291 15.50 -5.81 -12.00
C ILE A 291 14.07 -6.19 -12.37
N GLU A 292 13.93 -7.13 -13.31
CA GLU A 292 12.69 -7.89 -13.41
C GLU A 292 12.58 -8.70 -12.12
N VAL A 293 11.84 -8.18 -11.16
CA VAL A 293 11.32 -9.02 -10.10
C VAL A 293 10.02 -9.60 -10.65
N PRO A 294 10.02 -10.84 -11.11
CA PRO A 294 8.76 -11.51 -11.31
C PRO A 294 8.12 -11.52 -9.91
N ILE A 295 6.91 -11.01 -9.76
CA ILE A 295 6.02 -11.47 -8.69
C ILE A 295 5.69 -12.91 -9.09
N ALA A 296 6.77 -13.70 -9.22
CA ALA A 296 6.76 -14.85 -10.10
C ALA A 296 6.24 -16.06 -9.40
N ASP A 297 6.31 -16.21 -8.18
CA ASP A 297 5.99 -17.51 -7.61
C ASP A 297 4.66 -17.54 -6.85
N GLN A 298 3.90 -16.44 -6.87
CA GLN A 298 2.65 -16.39 -6.09
C GLN A 298 1.37 -16.57 -6.88
N VAL A 299 1.37 -16.43 -8.21
CA VAL A 299 0.17 -16.63 -9.02
C VAL A 299 0.40 -17.70 -10.08
N THR A 300 0.70 -18.90 -9.63
CA THR A 300 0.64 -20.11 -10.47
C THR A 300 -0.80 -20.53 -10.78
N GLU A 301 -1.77 -20.05 -9.98
CA GLU A 301 -3.19 -20.35 -10.15
C GLU A 301 -3.99 -19.11 -10.55
N PHE A 302 -5.03 -19.35 -11.36
CA PHE A 302 -5.99 -18.30 -11.72
C PHE A 302 -6.81 -17.87 -10.51
N THR A 303 -6.87 -16.57 -10.23
CA THR A 303 -7.66 -16.05 -9.11
C THR A 303 -9.09 -15.75 -9.53
N LYS A 304 -10.03 -15.95 -8.60
CA LYS A 304 -11.44 -15.62 -8.80
C LYS A 304 -11.63 -14.11 -8.91
N ASN A 305 -12.51 -13.68 -9.81
CA ASN A 305 -12.86 -12.28 -9.92
C ASN A 305 -13.74 -11.81 -8.74
N SER A 306 -13.92 -10.48 -8.60
CA SER A 306 -14.70 -9.89 -7.52
C SER A 306 -16.16 -10.35 -7.48
N TYR A 307 -16.78 -10.59 -8.64
CA TYR A 307 -18.14 -11.10 -8.74
C TYR A 307 -18.24 -12.55 -8.23
N GLN A 308 -17.30 -13.41 -8.59
CA GLN A 308 -17.25 -14.78 -8.11
C GLN A 308 -17.07 -14.84 -6.59
N ARG A 309 -16.17 -14.01 -6.03
CA ARG A 309 -15.98 -13.89 -4.57
C ARG A 309 -17.26 -13.39 -3.88
N TYR A 310 -17.94 -12.42 -4.47
CA TYR A 310 -19.20 -11.90 -3.96
C TYR A 310 -20.32 -12.96 -3.98
N MET A 311 -20.45 -13.74 -5.06
CA MET A 311 -21.43 -14.81 -5.16
C MET A 311 -21.18 -15.93 -4.16
N GLU A 312 -19.92 -16.30 -3.92
CA GLU A 312 -19.56 -17.28 -2.89
C GLU A 312 -19.89 -16.78 -1.48
N MET A 313 -19.64 -15.50 -1.20
CA MET A 313 -20.01 -14.90 0.07
C MET A 313 -21.53 -14.96 0.30
N ILE A 314 -22.34 -14.63 -0.71
CA ILE A 314 -23.80 -14.76 -0.65
C ILE A 314 -24.21 -16.22 -0.39
N GLN A 315 -23.63 -17.16 -1.09
CA GLN A 315 -23.94 -18.59 -0.90
C GLN A 315 -23.60 -19.06 0.52
N MET A 316 -22.45 -18.66 1.06
CA MET A 316 -22.06 -18.96 2.43
C MET A 316 -23.04 -18.36 3.45
N GLN A 317 -23.46 -17.11 3.25
CA GLN A 317 -24.47 -16.47 4.13
C GLN A 317 -25.82 -17.20 4.09
N GLN A 318 -26.27 -17.61 2.90
CA GLN A 318 -27.51 -18.38 2.75
C GLN A 318 -27.42 -19.74 3.44
N GLN A 319 -26.29 -20.44 3.31
CA GLN A 319 -26.08 -21.71 4.00
C GLN A 319 -26.07 -21.56 5.54
N GLN A 320 -25.43 -20.51 6.04
CA GLN A 320 -25.43 -20.22 7.48
C GLN A 320 -26.84 -19.89 8.01
N GLN A 321 -27.63 -19.14 7.25
CA GLN A 321 -29.03 -18.85 7.61
C GLN A 321 -29.89 -20.13 7.61
N GLN A 322 -29.74 -21.00 6.62
CA GLN A 322 -30.44 -22.30 6.58
C GLN A 322 -30.07 -23.17 7.78
N GLN A 323 -28.80 -23.28 8.11
CA GLN A 323 -28.35 -24.05 9.28
C GLN A 323 -28.86 -23.49 10.60
N GLN A 324 -28.98 -22.16 10.72
CA GLN A 324 -29.58 -21.52 11.91
C GLN A 324 -31.08 -21.81 12.01
N GLN A 325 -31.81 -21.78 10.89
CA GLN A 325 -33.23 -22.10 10.86
C GLN A 325 -33.49 -23.59 11.20
N GLU A 326 -32.68 -24.51 10.66
CA GLU A 326 -32.78 -25.93 11.00
C GLU A 326 -32.50 -26.21 12.47
N LYS A 327 -31.54 -25.53 13.08
CA LYS A 327 -31.28 -25.63 14.53
C LYS A 327 -32.41 -25.08 15.39
N GLN A 328 -33.12 -24.03 14.93
CA GLN A 328 -34.28 -23.49 15.62
C GLN A 328 -35.53 -24.38 15.52
N LEU A 329 -35.66 -25.15 14.44
CA LEU A 329 -36.75 -26.09 14.24
C LEU A 329 -36.57 -27.43 15.00
N GLN A 330 -35.35 -27.72 15.47
CA GLN A 330 -35.01 -28.89 16.26
C GLN A 330 -35.07 -28.65 17.80
N GLN A 331 -35.30 -27.43 18.22
CA GLN A 331 -35.56 -27.04 19.61
C GLN A 331 -37.06 -26.86 19.86
#